data_cee7ef9be24f06cbaee658ac6896c82d
#
_entry.id   cee7ef9be24f06cbaee658ac6896c82d
#
_cell.length_a   1.000
_cell.length_b   1.000
_cell.length_c   1.000
_cell.angle_alpha   90.00
_cell.angle_beta   90.00
_cell.angle_gamma   90.00
#
_symmetry.space_group_name_H-M   'P 1'
#
loop_
_entity.id
_entity.type
_entity.pdbx_description
1 polymer ?
#
loop_
_entity_poly.entity_id
_entity_poly.type
_entity_poly.pdbx_seq_one_letter_code
_entity_poly.pdbx_strand_id
1 'polypeptide(L)'
;MDRVTWSYLGHAVDTVQQHPEHDSADRPALLLVHGFGASTDHWRHNIPVLAETHAVHAIDLLGFGRSAKPAGLNYGGALWRDQLVAYVRERIGRPTVIAGNSLGGFAALAAGAALGSDCAGVVLLNAAGPFSDEQKPPQGWGAIARQSIGTA
;
A
#
# COMPACT_ATOMS: atom_id res chain seq x y z
N MET A 1 -6.03 -15.92 -7.21
CA MET A 1 -5.96 -14.50 -6.81
C MET A 1 -7.23 -14.16 -6.06
N ASP A 2 -7.12 -13.93 -4.76
CA ASP A 2 -8.25 -13.76 -3.86
C ASP A 2 -8.33 -12.32 -3.37
N ARG A 3 -9.54 -11.75 -3.41
CA ARG A 3 -9.80 -10.43 -2.84
C ARG A 3 -10.35 -10.59 -1.44
N VAL A 4 -9.73 -9.89 -0.49
CA VAL A 4 -10.05 -9.99 0.94
C VAL A 4 -10.19 -8.60 1.54
N THR A 5 -11.21 -8.42 2.35
CA THR A 5 -11.37 -7.20 3.14
C THR A 5 -10.69 -7.36 4.49
N TRP A 6 -9.82 -6.43 4.84
CA TRP A 6 -9.20 -6.30 6.14
C TRP A 6 -9.75 -5.06 6.86
N SER A 7 -9.77 -5.06 8.18
CA SER A 7 -10.19 -3.89 8.95
C SER A 7 -8.97 -3.17 9.54
N TYR A 8 -8.83 -1.89 9.26
CA TYR A 8 -7.80 -1.03 9.84
C TYR A 8 -8.43 0.24 10.41
N LEU A 9 -8.17 0.54 11.68
CA LEU A 9 -8.80 1.65 12.43
C LEU A 9 -10.33 1.64 12.33
N GLY A 10 -10.95 0.46 12.29
CA GLY A 10 -12.40 0.29 12.13
C GLY A 10 -12.93 0.52 10.70
N HIS A 11 -12.05 0.71 9.72
CA HIS A 11 -12.42 0.95 8.33
C HIS A 11 -12.07 -0.24 7.44
N ALA A 12 -12.93 -0.51 6.46
CA ALA A 12 -12.70 -1.57 5.48
C ALA A 12 -11.55 -1.21 4.54
N VAL A 13 -10.57 -2.09 4.44
CA VAL A 13 -9.44 -2.00 3.51
C VAL A 13 -9.51 -3.16 2.54
N ASP A 14 -9.50 -2.85 1.25
CA ASP A 14 -9.48 -3.85 0.19
C ASP A 14 -8.05 -4.34 -0.07
N THR A 15 -7.91 -5.64 -0.17
CA THR A 15 -6.64 -6.29 -0.44
C THR A 15 -6.80 -7.43 -1.44
N VAL A 16 -5.74 -7.70 -2.17
CA VAL A 16 -5.66 -8.85 -3.08
C VAL A 16 -4.47 -9.69 -2.65
N GLN A 17 -4.63 -11.00 -2.65
CA GLN A 17 -3.55 -11.93 -2.33
C GLN A 17 -3.51 -13.12 -3.29
N GLN A 18 -2.31 -13.59 -3.55
CA GLN A 18 -2.07 -14.83 -4.29
C GLN A 18 -0.78 -15.47 -3.79
N HIS A 19 -0.85 -16.76 -3.55
CA HIS A 19 0.27 -17.55 -3.03
C HIS A 19 0.73 -18.54 -4.10
N PRO A 20 2.03 -18.91 -4.13
CA PRO A 20 2.51 -20.00 -4.96
C PRO A 20 1.97 -21.33 -4.47
N GLU A 21 1.97 -22.33 -5.33
CA GLU A 21 1.54 -23.70 -4.99
C GLU A 21 2.38 -24.28 -3.82
N HIS A 22 3.66 -23.93 -3.79
CA HIS A 22 4.59 -24.32 -2.71
C HIS A 22 5.16 -23.05 -2.05
N ASP A 23 4.40 -22.48 -1.11
CA ASP A 23 4.86 -21.33 -0.32
C ASP A 23 5.84 -21.79 0.77
N SER A 24 6.92 -21.01 0.97
CA SER A 24 7.90 -21.25 2.03
C SER A 24 7.93 -20.04 2.95
N ALA A 25 7.80 -20.27 4.25
CA ALA A 25 7.87 -19.21 5.27
C ALA A 25 9.24 -18.52 5.31
N ASP A 26 10.30 -19.20 4.86
CA ASP A 26 11.67 -18.66 4.80
C ASP A 26 11.85 -17.65 3.66
N ARG A 27 10.92 -17.63 2.71
CA ARG A 27 10.96 -16.69 1.60
C ARG A 27 10.19 -15.42 1.96
N PRO A 28 10.76 -14.22 1.73
CA PRO A 28 10.01 -12.97 1.96
C PRO A 28 8.71 -12.94 1.15
N ALA A 29 7.67 -12.36 1.74
CA ALA A 29 6.47 -12.02 0.99
C ALA A 29 6.68 -10.73 0.19
N LEU A 30 5.79 -10.46 -0.77
CA LEU A 30 5.76 -9.22 -1.53
C LEU A 30 4.50 -8.44 -1.17
N LEU A 31 4.63 -7.15 -0.89
CA LEU A 31 3.51 -6.23 -0.73
C LEU A 31 3.59 -5.14 -1.80
N LEU A 32 2.58 -5.08 -2.66
CA LEU A 32 2.49 -4.14 -3.77
C LEU A 32 1.59 -2.97 -3.40
N VAL A 33 2.11 -1.74 -3.53
CA VAL A 33 1.44 -0.50 -3.13
C VAL A 33 1.28 0.42 -4.32
N HIS A 34 0.02 0.75 -4.66
CA HIS A 34 -0.33 1.59 -5.80
C HIS A 34 -0.02 3.07 -5.59
N GLY A 35 -0.06 3.85 -6.67
CA GLY A 35 0.10 5.30 -6.65
C GLY A 35 -1.19 6.06 -6.38
N PHE A 36 -1.08 7.39 -6.41
CA PHE A 36 -2.22 8.30 -6.22
C PHE A 36 -3.32 8.02 -7.26
N GLY A 37 -4.58 7.94 -6.78
CA GLY A 37 -5.74 7.73 -7.65
C GLY A 37 -5.85 6.35 -8.30
N ALA A 38 -4.94 5.42 -7.97
CA ALA A 38 -4.96 4.05 -8.45
C ALA A 38 -5.59 3.09 -7.41
N SER A 39 -5.44 1.80 -7.66
CA SER A 39 -5.91 0.71 -6.80
C SER A 39 -5.06 -0.54 -6.99
N THR A 40 -5.37 -1.61 -6.28
CA THR A 40 -4.76 -2.94 -6.47
C THR A 40 -4.86 -3.44 -7.91
N ASP A 41 -5.84 -2.98 -8.70
CA ASP A 41 -6.00 -3.34 -10.11
C ASP A 41 -4.79 -2.89 -10.98
N HIS A 42 -3.99 -1.94 -10.49
CA HIS A 42 -2.71 -1.55 -11.11
C HIS A 42 -1.78 -2.76 -11.27
N TRP A 43 -1.83 -3.69 -10.33
CA TRP A 43 -0.93 -4.83 -10.24
C TRP A 43 -1.48 -6.13 -10.86
N ARG A 44 -2.64 -6.09 -11.51
CA ARG A 44 -3.37 -7.27 -12.04
C ARG A 44 -2.54 -8.18 -12.96
N HIS A 45 -1.57 -7.62 -13.65
CA HIS A 45 -0.68 -8.36 -14.55
C HIS A 45 0.64 -8.80 -13.87
N ASN A 46 1.02 -8.13 -12.78
CA ASN A 46 2.23 -8.45 -12.03
C ASN A 46 1.99 -9.57 -11.01
N ILE A 47 0.83 -9.55 -10.33
CA ILE A 47 0.50 -10.50 -9.27
C ILE A 47 0.64 -11.96 -9.74
N PRO A 48 0.04 -12.40 -10.86
CA PRO A 48 0.12 -13.81 -11.26
C PRO A 48 1.56 -14.28 -11.51
N VAL A 49 2.40 -13.45 -12.11
CA VAL A 49 3.80 -13.78 -12.41
C VAL A 49 4.64 -13.84 -11.14
N LEU A 50 4.49 -12.86 -10.26
CA LEU A 50 5.23 -12.83 -8.99
C LEU A 50 4.78 -13.95 -8.05
N ALA A 51 3.51 -14.33 -8.12
CA ALA A 51 2.95 -15.39 -7.29
C ALA A 51 3.37 -16.82 -7.71
N GLU A 52 4.07 -16.97 -8.82
CA GLU A 52 4.71 -18.25 -9.17
C GLU A 52 5.77 -18.64 -8.14
N THR A 53 6.39 -17.65 -7.48
CA THR A 53 7.52 -17.90 -6.58
C THR A 53 7.38 -17.27 -5.18
N HIS A 54 6.50 -16.31 -4.99
CA HIS A 54 6.34 -15.57 -3.72
C HIS A 54 4.88 -15.48 -3.30
N ALA A 55 4.62 -15.40 -2.00
CA ALA A 55 3.33 -14.91 -1.52
C ALA A 55 3.22 -13.42 -1.85
N VAL A 56 2.22 -13.05 -2.65
CA VAL A 56 2.02 -11.69 -3.13
C VAL A 56 0.76 -11.12 -2.51
N HIS A 57 0.89 -9.93 -1.97
CA HIS A 57 -0.20 -9.11 -1.46
C HIS A 57 -0.23 -7.78 -2.21
N ALA A 58 -1.41 -7.23 -2.43
CA ALA A 58 -1.60 -5.86 -2.88
C ALA A 58 -2.68 -5.21 -2.02
N ILE A 59 -2.56 -3.93 -1.75
CA ILE A 59 -3.44 -3.21 -0.83
C ILE A 59 -3.93 -1.91 -1.44
N ASP A 60 -5.22 -1.63 -1.29
CA ASP A 60 -5.77 -0.30 -1.53
C ASP A 60 -5.54 0.57 -0.29
N LEU A 61 -4.74 1.62 -0.44
CA LEU A 61 -4.53 2.58 0.64
C LEU A 61 -5.87 3.25 1.04
N LEU A 62 -6.08 3.52 2.33
CA LEU A 62 -7.24 4.29 2.78
C LEU A 62 -7.35 5.60 1.99
N GLY A 63 -8.55 5.90 1.52
CA GLY A 63 -8.82 7.02 0.62
C GLY A 63 -8.80 6.68 -0.87
N PHE A 64 -8.38 5.46 -1.26
CA PHE A 64 -8.25 5.05 -2.65
C PHE A 64 -8.93 3.72 -2.94
N GLY A 65 -9.09 3.44 -4.22
CA GLY A 65 -9.62 2.19 -4.72
C GLY A 65 -10.96 1.79 -4.10
N ARG A 66 -11.03 0.54 -3.65
CA ARG A 66 -12.19 -0.04 -2.94
C ARG A 66 -12.10 0.10 -1.42
N SER A 67 -10.97 0.57 -0.90
CA SER A 67 -10.84 0.89 0.52
C SER A 67 -11.74 2.05 0.94
N ALA A 68 -12.11 2.06 2.21
CA ALA A 68 -12.93 3.12 2.78
C ALA A 68 -12.28 4.51 2.63
N LYS A 69 -13.13 5.52 2.54
CA LYS A 69 -12.76 6.94 2.39
C LYS A 69 -13.41 7.79 3.49
N PRO A 70 -13.19 7.44 4.78
CA PRO A 70 -13.87 8.13 5.87
C PRO A 70 -13.51 9.61 5.91
N ALA A 71 -14.51 10.47 6.09
CA ALA A 71 -14.30 11.87 6.37
C ALA A 71 -13.60 12.04 7.73
N GLY A 72 -12.75 13.05 7.86
CA GLY A 72 -12.08 13.38 9.12
C GLY A 72 -10.76 12.64 9.38
N LEU A 73 -10.33 11.72 8.51
CA LEU A 73 -8.96 11.21 8.56
C LEU A 73 -7.99 12.22 7.93
N ASN A 74 -6.83 12.35 8.55
CA ASN A 74 -5.73 13.11 7.95
C ASN A 74 -5.00 12.20 6.95
N TYR A 75 -5.42 12.25 5.68
CA TYR A 75 -4.81 11.49 4.60
C TYR A 75 -3.41 12.01 4.31
N GLY A 76 -2.41 11.19 4.57
CA GLY A 76 -1.00 11.56 4.40
C GLY A 76 -0.05 10.42 4.66
N GLY A 77 1.25 10.72 4.55
CA GLY A 77 2.31 9.74 4.65
C GLY A 77 2.31 8.94 5.94
N ALA A 78 1.97 9.55 7.07
CA ALA A 78 1.91 8.86 8.36
C ALA A 78 0.79 7.80 8.40
N LEU A 79 -0.42 8.14 7.91
CA LEU A 79 -1.54 7.21 7.84
C LEU A 79 -1.19 5.98 6.99
N TRP A 80 -0.66 6.20 5.79
CA TRP A 80 -0.36 5.12 4.86
C TRP A 80 0.85 4.29 5.31
N ARG A 81 1.89 4.90 5.90
CA ARG A 81 2.97 4.18 6.56
C ARG A 81 2.43 3.23 7.62
N ASP A 82 1.61 3.74 8.53
CA ASP A 82 1.09 2.96 9.67
C ASP A 82 0.12 1.87 9.21
N GLN A 83 -0.68 2.12 8.15
CA GLN A 83 -1.51 1.11 7.52
C GLN A 83 -0.68 -0.04 6.94
N LEU A 84 0.42 0.25 6.23
CA LEU A 84 1.29 -0.77 5.66
C LEU A 84 2.02 -1.56 6.75
N VAL A 85 2.52 -0.88 7.79
CA VAL A 85 3.17 -1.53 8.95
C VAL A 85 2.21 -2.50 9.64
N ALA A 86 0.98 -2.06 9.93
CA ALA A 86 -0.04 -2.90 10.53
C ALA A 86 -0.37 -4.11 9.64
N TYR A 87 -0.54 -3.89 8.33
CA TYR A 87 -0.85 -4.97 7.40
C TYR A 87 0.24 -6.03 7.33
N VAL A 88 1.51 -5.63 7.26
CA VAL A 88 2.64 -6.57 7.27
C VAL A 88 2.63 -7.42 8.55
N ARG A 89 2.47 -6.78 9.71
CA ARG A 89 2.53 -7.46 11.00
C ARG A 89 1.31 -8.34 11.28
N GLU A 90 0.12 -7.89 10.94
CA GLU A 90 -1.12 -8.58 11.29
C GLU A 90 -1.56 -9.61 10.25
N ARG A 91 -1.26 -9.37 8.97
CA ARG A 91 -1.79 -10.16 7.85
C ARG A 91 -0.74 -10.99 7.13
N ILE A 92 0.47 -10.47 6.97
CA ILE A 92 1.56 -11.19 6.31
C ILE A 92 2.36 -12.00 7.31
N GLY A 93 2.79 -11.41 8.42
CA GLY A 93 3.42 -12.09 9.55
C GLY A 93 4.82 -12.65 9.28
N ARG A 94 5.52 -12.17 8.25
CA ARG A 94 6.90 -12.55 7.91
C ARG A 94 7.64 -11.41 7.22
N PRO A 95 8.99 -11.46 7.11
CA PRO A 95 9.76 -10.46 6.41
C PRO A 95 9.19 -10.21 5.01
N THR A 96 9.00 -8.95 4.66
CA THR A 96 8.27 -8.55 3.45
C THR A 96 9.08 -7.55 2.64
N VAL A 97 9.18 -7.77 1.33
CA VAL A 97 9.61 -6.75 0.37
C VAL A 97 8.41 -5.91 -0.02
N ILE A 98 8.51 -4.59 0.16
CA ILE A 98 7.44 -3.66 -0.17
C ILE A 98 7.78 -2.94 -1.47
N ALA A 99 6.99 -3.14 -2.51
CA ALA A 99 7.16 -2.47 -3.80
C ALA A 99 6.08 -1.43 -4.00
N GLY A 100 6.46 -0.18 -4.22
CA GLY A 100 5.52 0.92 -4.35
C GLY A 100 5.76 1.80 -5.57
N ASN A 101 4.65 2.18 -6.21
CA ASN A 101 4.65 3.10 -7.34
C ASN A 101 4.26 4.51 -6.89
N SER A 102 5.01 5.53 -7.30
CA SER A 102 4.71 6.95 -7.04
C SER A 102 4.45 7.21 -5.54
N LEU A 103 3.26 7.64 -5.15
CA LEU A 103 2.84 7.79 -3.74
C LEU A 103 3.04 6.50 -2.93
N GLY A 104 2.73 5.35 -3.52
CA GLY A 104 2.96 4.04 -2.90
C GLY A 104 4.43 3.77 -2.63
N GLY A 105 5.35 4.29 -3.46
CA GLY A 105 6.79 4.21 -3.22
C GLY A 105 7.23 5.01 -2.00
N PHE A 106 6.69 6.22 -1.83
CA PHE A 106 6.91 7.01 -0.62
C PHE A 106 6.40 6.28 0.63
N ALA A 107 5.16 5.76 0.59
CA ALA A 107 4.58 5.01 1.70
C ALA A 107 5.38 3.73 2.01
N ALA A 108 5.83 3.01 0.97
CA ALA A 108 6.66 1.81 1.10
C ALA A 108 8.00 2.09 1.78
N LEU A 109 8.67 3.20 1.41
CA LEU A 109 9.92 3.60 2.03
C LEU A 109 9.74 3.94 3.51
N ALA A 110 8.72 4.72 3.83
CA ALA A 110 8.40 5.10 5.20
C ALA A 110 8.00 3.87 6.06
N ALA A 111 7.21 2.95 5.50
CA ALA A 111 6.84 1.72 6.17
C ALA A 111 8.04 0.78 6.37
N GLY A 112 8.91 0.64 5.36
CA GLY A 112 10.12 -0.18 5.44
C GLY A 112 11.05 0.29 6.56
N ALA A 113 11.23 1.61 6.70
CA ALA A 113 12.01 2.18 7.80
C ALA A 113 11.40 1.88 9.18
N ALA A 114 10.08 1.90 9.29
CA ALA A 114 9.38 1.64 10.55
C ALA A 114 9.28 0.14 10.92
N LEU A 115 9.33 -0.75 9.93
CA LEU A 115 9.27 -2.20 10.12
C LEU A 115 10.56 -2.81 10.64
N GLY A 116 11.72 -2.18 10.36
CA GLY A 116 13.01 -2.71 10.75
C GLY A 116 13.25 -4.12 10.16
N SER A 117 13.47 -5.12 11.01
CA SER A 117 13.72 -6.52 10.58
C SER A 117 12.55 -7.18 9.87
N ASP A 118 11.32 -6.68 10.04
CA ASP A 118 10.15 -7.18 9.32
C ASP A 118 10.13 -6.73 7.84
N CYS A 119 11.00 -5.80 7.46
CA CYS A 119 11.21 -5.36 6.08
C CYS A 119 12.41 -6.09 5.47
N ALA A 120 12.17 -6.93 4.48
CA ALA A 120 13.22 -7.61 3.72
C ALA A 120 13.83 -6.73 2.61
N GLY A 121 13.15 -5.66 2.22
CA GLY A 121 13.59 -4.71 1.21
C GLY A 121 12.50 -3.79 0.72
N VAL A 122 12.88 -2.75 0.00
CA VAL A 122 11.95 -1.80 -0.62
C VAL A 122 12.29 -1.64 -2.08
N VAL A 123 11.28 -1.71 -2.94
CA VAL A 123 11.39 -1.46 -4.39
C VAL A 123 10.63 -0.18 -4.73
N LEU A 124 11.33 0.80 -5.28
CA LEU A 124 10.77 2.10 -5.62
C LEU A 124 10.56 2.20 -7.14
N LEU A 125 9.31 2.33 -7.56
CA LEU A 125 8.91 2.48 -8.95
C LEU A 125 8.43 3.93 -9.17
N ASN A 126 9.30 4.78 -9.72
CA ASN A 126 9.03 6.21 -9.89
C ASN A 126 8.45 6.86 -8.62
N ALA A 127 9.06 6.57 -7.47
CA ALA A 127 8.55 7.00 -6.18
C ALA A 127 8.43 8.52 -6.11
N ALA A 128 7.34 9.00 -5.50
CA ALA A 128 7.21 10.39 -5.14
C ALA A 128 8.25 10.76 -4.07
N GLY A 129 8.78 11.98 -4.13
CA GLY A 129 9.67 12.50 -3.10
C GLY A 129 8.96 12.71 -1.77
N PRO A 130 9.70 12.98 -0.69
CA PRO A 130 9.10 13.27 0.60
C PRO A 130 8.21 14.51 0.46
N PHE A 131 6.94 14.35 0.86
CA PHE A 131 6.07 15.50 1.08
C PHE A 131 6.50 16.10 2.42
N SER A 132 7.44 17.06 2.41
CA SER A 132 7.74 17.82 3.62
C SER A 132 6.58 18.76 3.91
N ASP A 133 6.25 18.95 5.20
CA ASP A 133 5.25 19.94 5.62
C ASP A 133 5.62 21.35 5.17
N GLU A 134 6.87 21.61 4.79
CA GLU A 134 7.38 22.87 4.25
C GLU A 134 7.09 23.07 2.77
N GLN A 135 6.84 22.01 2.00
CA GLN A 135 6.37 22.10 0.64
C GLN A 135 4.84 22.00 0.67
N LYS A 136 4.16 23.11 0.92
CA LYS A 136 2.72 23.20 0.63
C LYS A 136 2.52 22.72 -0.82
N PRO A 137 1.68 21.72 -1.06
CA PRO A 137 1.38 21.30 -2.43
C PRO A 137 0.97 22.55 -3.22
N PRO A 138 1.31 22.65 -4.50
CA PRO A 138 0.90 23.79 -5.33
C PRO A 138 -0.58 24.05 -5.10
N GLN A 139 -0.97 25.32 -4.93
CA GLN A 139 -2.36 25.68 -4.75
C GLN A 139 -3.18 25.03 -5.87
N GLY A 140 -4.06 24.10 -5.52
CA GLY A 140 -4.82 23.29 -6.50
C GLY A 140 -4.76 21.79 -6.21
N TRP A 141 -3.69 21.24 -5.67
CA TRP A 141 -3.62 19.80 -5.35
C TRP A 141 -4.61 19.39 -4.26
N GLY A 142 -4.85 20.25 -3.28
CA GLY A 142 -5.88 20.02 -2.26
C GLY A 142 -7.31 20.07 -2.80
N ALA A 143 -7.53 20.78 -3.91
CA ALA A 143 -8.83 20.82 -4.59
C ALA A 143 -9.06 19.55 -5.41
N ILE A 144 -8.02 19.04 -6.08
CA ILE A 144 -8.08 17.79 -6.86
C ILE A 144 -8.31 16.59 -5.92
N ALA A 145 -7.60 16.53 -4.79
CA ALA A 145 -7.81 15.48 -3.80
C ALA A 145 -9.22 15.52 -3.19
N ARG A 146 -9.77 16.72 -2.95
CA ARG A 146 -11.14 16.87 -2.43
C ARG A 146 -12.22 16.55 -3.48
N GLN A 147 -11.99 16.84 -4.75
CA GLN A 147 -12.93 16.47 -5.83
C GLN A 147 -12.93 14.95 -6.07
N SER A 148 -11.79 14.28 -5.96
CA SER A 148 -11.71 12.81 -6.14
C SER A 148 -12.29 12.03 -4.95
N ILE A 149 -12.41 12.67 -3.77
CA ILE A 149 -12.94 12.06 -2.54
C ILE A 149 -14.42 12.45 -2.31
N GLY A 150 -14.93 13.47 -2.99
CA GLY A 150 -16.23 14.09 -2.72
C GLY A 150 -17.38 13.69 -3.65
N THR A 151 -17.19 12.78 -4.61
CA THR A 151 -18.25 12.30 -5.51
C THR A 151 -18.30 10.78 -5.55
N ALA A 152 -18.82 10.19 -4.50
CA ALA A 152 -19.48 8.88 -4.52
C ALA A 152 -20.41 8.79 -3.32
#